data_ac691283d9ffda2a5526ff58d8cb583e
#
_entry.id   ac691283d9ffda2a5526ff58d8cb583e
#
_cell.length_a   1.000
_cell.length_b   1.000
_cell.length_c   1.000
_cell.angle_alpha   90.00
_cell.angle_beta   90.00
_cell.angle_gamma   90.00
#
_symmetry.space_group_name_H-M   'P 1'
#
loop_
_entity.id
_entity.type
_entity.pdbx_description
1 polymer ?
#
loop_
_entity_poly.entity_id
_entity_poly.type
_entity_poly.pdbx_seq_one_letter_code
_entity_poly.pdbx_strand_id
1 'polypeptide(L)'
;MLDSLQDFIPEASHYQVNALLSHDNLEVKVKQERQTRHGDYRRLPTGKHQITINSNLNPYRFLITLIHEVAHFETYKSYGRQIKPHGPEWKSVFQHLMLGFLRPEVFPSDVLPLLASHFKNPKASSDSDAVLALKLKQYDPPNGKIFIFEVPIGSTFRLHNGKLFQKGPKRRTRFEGTELATGRLYVFNPNAEVVLVKGLKKI
;
A
#
# COMPACT_ATOMS: atom_id res chain seq x y z
N MET A 1 -11.85 21.83 -7.35
CA MET A 1 -10.38 22.02 -7.46
C MET A 1 -9.78 20.64 -7.62
N LEU A 2 -8.93 20.41 -8.61
CA LEU A 2 -8.12 19.19 -8.65
C LEU A 2 -7.07 19.37 -7.55
N ASP A 3 -7.14 18.53 -6.51
CA ASP A 3 -6.16 18.52 -5.44
C ASP A 3 -4.78 18.33 -6.07
N SER A 4 -3.84 19.19 -5.72
CA SER A 4 -2.46 19.09 -6.19
C SER A 4 -1.87 17.78 -5.62
N LEU A 5 -1.04 17.06 -6.39
CA LEU A 5 -0.32 15.90 -5.87
C LEU A 5 0.44 16.22 -4.57
N GLN A 6 0.86 17.47 -4.42
CA GLN A 6 1.56 17.98 -3.25
C GLN A 6 0.74 17.90 -1.97
N ASP A 7 -0.60 17.99 -2.06
CA ASP A 7 -1.50 17.89 -0.91
C ASP A 7 -1.51 16.48 -0.26
N PHE A 8 -1.00 15.49 -0.99
CA PHE A 8 -1.00 14.07 -0.57
C PHE A 8 0.35 13.57 -0.07
N ILE A 9 1.42 14.38 -0.09
CA ILE A 9 2.77 13.94 0.27
C ILE A 9 3.40 14.91 1.28
N PRO A 10 4.40 14.47 2.08
CA PRO A 10 5.12 15.37 2.98
C PRO A 10 5.77 16.53 2.24
N GLU A 11 5.64 17.75 2.75
CA GLU A 11 6.15 18.99 2.13
C GLU A 11 7.64 18.88 1.78
N ALA A 12 8.46 18.34 2.68
CA ALA A 12 9.89 18.17 2.46
C ALA A 12 10.24 17.22 1.31
N SER A 13 9.25 16.49 0.74
CA SER A 13 9.44 15.61 -0.43
C SER A 13 9.10 16.29 -1.76
N HIS A 14 8.44 17.46 -1.77
CA HIS A 14 7.89 18.09 -2.97
C HIS A 14 8.92 18.30 -4.08
N TYR A 15 10.08 18.88 -3.74
CA TYR A 15 11.13 19.16 -4.73
C TYR A 15 11.62 17.87 -5.42
N GLN A 16 11.90 16.82 -4.64
CA GLN A 16 12.42 15.57 -5.19
C GLN A 16 11.35 14.83 -6.00
N VAL A 17 10.08 14.83 -5.52
CA VAL A 17 8.96 14.23 -6.25
C VAL A 17 8.75 14.94 -7.59
N ASN A 18 8.74 16.28 -7.61
CA ASN A 18 8.61 17.05 -8.86
C ASN A 18 9.72 16.70 -9.85
N ALA A 19 10.97 16.58 -9.39
CA ALA A 19 12.09 16.18 -10.24
C ALA A 19 11.91 14.76 -10.82
N LEU A 20 11.44 13.81 -10.01
CA LEU A 20 11.18 12.43 -10.45
C LEU A 20 10.01 12.31 -11.44
N LEU A 21 9.05 13.21 -11.36
CA LEU A 21 7.86 13.20 -12.23
C LEU A 21 8.00 14.06 -13.49
N SER A 22 9.13 14.77 -13.66
CA SER A 22 9.40 15.64 -14.82
C SER A 22 9.71 14.83 -16.09
N HIS A 23 8.69 14.11 -16.57
CA HIS A 23 8.75 13.35 -17.83
C HIS A 23 7.52 13.64 -18.68
N ASP A 24 7.72 14.08 -19.93
CA ASP A 24 6.65 14.47 -20.87
C ASP A 24 5.63 13.37 -21.15
N ASN A 25 6.03 12.10 -21.00
CA ASN A 25 5.19 10.94 -21.28
C ASN A 25 4.65 10.24 -20.01
N LEU A 26 4.87 10.82 -18.82
CA LEU A 26 4.37 10.28 -17.54
C LEU A 26 3.24 11.15 -16.98
N GLU A 27 2.11 10.53 -16.70
CA GLU A 27 0.95 11.17 -16.06
C GLU A 27 0.68 10.51 -14.71
N VAL A 28 0.51 11.31 -13.65
CA VAL A 28 0.10 10.84 -12.32
C VAL A 28 -1.31 11.31 -12.02
N LYS A 29 -2.18 10.39 -11.59
CA LYS A 29 -3.57 10.66 -11.22
C LYS A 29 -3.87 10.17 -9.83
N VAL A 30 -4.43 11.03 -8.99
CA VAL A 30 -5.03 10.63 -7.72
C VAL A 30 -6.43 10.09 -8.00
N LYS A 31 -6.77 8.95 -7.40
CA LYS A 31 -8.05 8.25 -7.57
C LYS A 31 -8.73 8.02 -6.23
N GLN A 32 -10.06 7.89 -6.25
CA GLN A 32 -10.80 7.40 -5.09
C GLN A 32 -10.31 6.02 -4.66
N GLU A 33 -10.54 5.67 -3.39
CA GLU A 33 -10.11 4.41 -2.77
C GLU A 33 -10.50 3.19 -3.62
N ARG A 34 -9.50 2.39 -3.96
CA ARG A 34 -9.65 1.06 -4.57
C ARG A 34 -9.28 0.01 -3.54
N GLN A 35 -10.08 -1.03 -3.42
CA GLN A 35 -9.95 -2.03 -2.35
C GLN A 35 -8.82 -3.05 -2.56
N THR A 36 -8.35 -3.22 -3.81
CA THR A 36 -7.39 -4.27 -4.17
C THR A 36 -5.97 -3.80 -4.34
N ARG A 37 -5.75 -2.47 -4.39
CA ARG A 37 -4.42 -1.87 -4.62
C ARG A 37 -4.38 -0.43 -4.13
N HIS A 38 -3.22 0.01 -3.68
CA HIS A 38 -2.96 1.41 -3.33
C HIS A 38 -2.54 2.25 -4.53
N GLY A 39 -1.71 1.71 -5.39
CA GLY A 39 -1.23 2.29 -6.63
C GLY A 39 -1.32 1.34 -7.83
N ASP A 40 -1.04 1.87 -9.01
CA ASP A 40 -0.98 1.11 -10.25
C ASP A 40 -0.19 1.89 -11.31
N TYR A 41 0.83 1.26 -11.89
CA TYR A 41 1.54 1.75 -13.05
C TYR A 41 1.12 0.98 -14.30
N ARG A 42 0.92 1.69 -15.40
CA ARG A 42 0.63 1.08 -16.70
C ARG A 42 1.14 1.93 -17.86
N ARG A 43 1.52 1.25 -18.94
CA ARG A 43 1.72 1.88 -20.26
C ARG A 43 0.39 1.88 -21.02
N LEU A 44 0.02 3.05 -21.54
CA LEU A 44 -1.20 3.23 -22.34
C LEU A 44 -0.94 2.82 -23.79
N PRO A 45 -1.98 2.50 -24.59
CA PRO A 45 -1.86 2.23 -26.02
C PRO A 45 -1.21 3.38 -26.81
N THR A 46 -1.37 4.61 -26.33
CA THR A 46 -0.76 5.82 -26.90
C THR A 46 0.76 5.91 -26.73
N GLY A 47 1.38 4.97 -26.01
CA GLY A 47 2.79 5.02 -25.64
C GLY A 47 3.08 5.83 -24.38
N LYS A 48 2.12 6.61 -23.88
CA LYS A 48 2.23 7.33 -22.60
C LYS A 48 2.21 6.36 -21.41
N HIS A 49 2.74 6.81 -20.30
CA HIS A 49 2.76 6.08 -19.02
C HIS A 49 1.81 6.75 -18.03
N GLN A 50 1.13 5.95 -17.24
CA GLN A 50 0.20 6.46 -16.23
C GLN A 50 0.42 5.76 -14.90
N ILE A 51 0.55 6.56 -13.85
CA ILE A 51 0.51 6.13 -12.46
C ILE A 51 -0.81 6.59 -11.85
N THR A 52 -1.46 5.71 -11.09
CA THR A 52 -2.66 6.06 -10.33
C THR A 52 -2.48 5.67 -8.87
N ILE A 53 -2.84 6.56 -7.92
CA ILE A 53 -2.71 6.33 -6.48
C ILE A 53 -4.02 6.67 -5.79
N ASN A 54 -4.37 5.92 -4.75
CA ASN A 54 -5.57 6.17 -3.96
C ASN A 54 -5.42 7.41 -3.08
N SER A 55 -6.46 8.26 -3.03
CA SER A 55 -6.48 9.51 -2.26
C SER A 55 -6.61 9.33 -0.74
N ASN A 56 -7.02 8.14 -0.28
CA ASN A 56 -7.28 7.86 1.14
C ASN A 56 -6.04 7.43 1.94
N LEU A 57 -4.88 7.42 1.32
CA LEU A 57 -3.62 7.07 1.99
C LEU A 57 -3.11 8.26 2.81
N ASN A 58 -2.54 7.99 3.99
CA ASN A 58 -1.78 9.02 4.70
C ASN A 58 -0.56 9.46 3.89
N PRO A 59 0.02 10.66 4.11
CA PRO A 59 1.07 11.21 3.27
C PRO A 59 2.30 10.31 3.13
N TYR A 60 2.67 9.60 4.18
CA TYR A 60 3.84 8.71 4.15
C TYR A 60 3.59 7.46 3.31
N ARG A 61 2.43 6.85 3.47
CA ARG A 61 2.01 5.69 2.67
C ARG A 61 1.79 6.07 1.22
N PHE A 62 1.24 7.26 0.97
CA PHE A 62 1.07 7.80 -0.37
C PHE A 62 2.44 7.97 -1.06
N LEU A 63 3.41 8.60 -0.39
CA LEU A 63 4.76 8.78 -0.93
C LEU A 63 5.44 7.45 -1.25
N ILE A 64 5.42 6.48 -0.33
CA ILE A 64 5.99 5.14 -0.56
C ILE A 64 5.34 4.49 -1.78
N THR A 65 4.01 4.57 -1.90
CA THR A 65 3.27 4.02 -3.04
C THR A 65 3.62 4.73 -4.34
N LEU A 66 3.71 6.07 -4.33
CA LEU A 66 4.12 6.85 -5.50
C LEU A 66 5.50 6.42 -6.00
N ILE A 67 6.49 6.36 -5.12
CA ILE A 67 7.85 5.96 -5.49
C ILE A 67 7.91 4.50 -5.96
N HIS A 68 7.06 3.61 -5.40
CA HIS A 68 6.90 2.23 -5.89
C HIS A 68 6.45 2.20 -7.35
N GLU A 69 5.45 3.00 -7.73
CA GLU A 69 4.95 3.04 -9.10
C GLU A 69 5.92 3.77 -10.05
N VAL A 70 6.63 4.80 -9.56
CA VAL A 70 7.75 5.43 -10.29
C VAL A 70 8.87 4.43 -10.54
N ALA A 71 9.17 3.55 -9.58
CA ALA A 71 10.16 2.48 -9.77
C ALA A 71 9.76 1.52 -10.90
N HIS A 72 8.47 1.20 -11.07
CA HIS A 72 8.00 0.43 -12.22
C HIS A 72 8.23 1.17 -13.54
N PHE A 73 7.95 2.47 -13.59
CA PHE A 73 8.18 3.31 -14.76
C PHE A 73 9.68 3.38 -15.11
N GLU A 74 10.54 3.69 -14.16
CA GLU A 74 12.00 3.80 -14.38
C GLU A 74 12.62 2.45 -14.77
N THR A 75 12.15 1.37 -14.14
CA THR A 75 12.58 0.01 -14.51
C THR A 75 12.17 -0.32 -15.94
N TYR A 76 10.95 0.03 -16.35
CA TYR A 76 10.50 -0.16 -17.73
C TYR A 76 11.35 0.65 -18.73
N LYS A 77 11.70 1.90 -18.42
CA LYS A 77 12.57 2.74 -19.25
C LYS A 77 13.95 2.10 -19.46
N SER A 78 14.53 1.59 -18.39
CA SER A 78 15.91 1.07 -18.40
C SER A 78 16.03 -0.34 -19.01
N TYR A 79 15.02 -1.20 -18.80
CA TYR A 79 15.12 -2.63 -19.10
C TYR A 79 14.03 -3.15 -20.05
N GLY A 80 13.02 -2.33 -20.38
CA GLY A 80 11.92 -2.74 -21.26
C GLY A 80 10.90 -3.67 -20.60
N ARG A 81 10.21 -4.49 -21.43
CA ARG A 81 9.05 -5.29 -20.99
C ARG A 81 9.39 -6.68 -20.43
N GLN A 82 10.60 -7.16 -20.64
CA GLN A 82 10.95 -8.56 -20.39
C GLN A 82 11.33 -8.87 -18.95
N ILE A 83 11.33 -7.87 -18.08
CA ILE A 83 11.68 -8.06 -16.67
C ILE A 83 10.48 -8.47 -15.82
N LYS A 84 10.79 -9.29 -14.81
CA LYS A 84 9.79 -9.73 -13.85
C LYS A 84 9.33 -8.58 -12.96
N PRO A 85 8.03 -8.30 -12.86
CA PRO A 85 7.52 -7.33 -11.88
C PRO A 85 8.05 -7.65 -10.47
N HIS A 86 8.55 -6.62 -9.78
CA HIS A 86 9.18 -6.75 -8.46
C HIS A 86 10.40 -7.69 -8.41
N GLY A 87 11.06 -7.91 -9.58
CA GLY A 87 12.32 -8.62 -9.71
C GLY A 87 13.52 -7.84 -9.17
N PRO A 88 14.75 -8.38 -9.30
CA PRO A 88 15.97 -7.74 -8.81
C PRO A 88 16.17 -6.31 -9.35
N GLU A 89 15.90 -6.09 -10.63
CA GLU A 89 16.04 -4.80 -11.30
C GLU A 89 15.10 -3.75 -10.67
N TRP A 90 13.81 -4.10 -10.54
CA TRP A 90 12.84 -3.22 -9.89
C TRP A 90 13.21 -2.92 -8.44
N LYS A 91 13.66 -3.93 -7.68
CA LYS A 91 14.08 -3.75 -6.29
C LYS A 91 15.22 -2.78 -6.17
N SER A 92 16.24 -2.91 -7.04
CA SER A 92 17.39 -2.02 -7.07
C SER A 92 16.97 -0.58 -7.37
N VAL A 93 16.11 -0.37 -8.38
CA VAL A 93 15.58 0.95 -8.73
C VAL A 93 14.77 1.53 -7.57
N PHE A 94 13.85 0.75 -6.98
CA PHE A 94 13.04 1.20 -5.86
C PHE A 94 13.86 1.58 -4.63
N GLN A 95 14.87 0.78 -4.28
CA GLN A 95 15.82 1.10 -3.22
C GLN A 95 16.54 2.42 -3.49
N HIS A 96 17.10 2.57 -4.70
CA HIS A 96 17.82 3.77 -5.09
C HIS A 96 16.96 5.03 -5.00
N LEU A 97 15.74 4.98 -5.54
CA LEU A 97 14.80 6.11 -5.50
C LEU A 97 14.43 6.48 -4.06
N MET A 98 14.21 5.49 -3.20
CA MET A 98 13.81 5.74 -1.81
C MET A 98 14.92 6.33 -0.95
N LEU A 99 16.20 6.12 -1.27
CA LEU A 99 17.33 6.66 -0.48
C LEU A 99 17.22 8.18 -0.29
N GLY A 100 16.80 8.91 -1.30
CA GLY A 100 16.64 10.36 -1.22
C GLY A 100 15.56 10.83 -0.25
N PHE A 101 14.62 9.95 0.11
CA PHE A 101 13.48 10.26 1.00
C PHE A 101 13.66 9.74 2.42
N LEU A 102 14.62 8.83 2.69
CA LEU A 102 14.83 8.23 4.01
C LEU A 102 15.54 9.18 4.96
N ARG A 103 14.87 10.27 5.34
CA ARG A 103 15.41 11.32 6.21
C ARG A 103 14.33 11.89 7.14
N PRO A 104 14.71 12.48 8.30
CA PRO A 104 13.78 12.95 9.33
C PRO A 104 12.80 14.03 8.87
N GLU A 105 13.18 14.82 7.87
CA GLU A 105 12.30 15.88 7.31
C GLU A 105 11.14 15.30 6.51
N VAL A 106 11.28 14.08 5.97
CA VAL A 106 10.27 13.42 5.15
C VAL A 106 9.46 12.40 5.92
N PHE A 107 10.10 11.59 6.75
CA PHE A 107 9.43 10.55 7.53
C PHE A 107 9.63 10.74 9.03
N PRO A 108 8.62 10.45 9.86
CA PRO A 108 8.73 10.47 11.32
C PRO A 108 9.87 9.55 11.81
N SER A 109 10.52 9.98 12.89
CA SER A 109 11.67 9.28 13.48
C SER A 109 11.37 7.83 13.89
N ASP A 110 10.12 7.52 14.23
CA ASP A 110 9.65 6.19 14.62
C ASP A 110 9.29 5.29 13.43
N VAL A 111 9.17 5.87 12.22
CA VAL A 111 8.94 5.15 10.95
C VAL A 111 10.27 4.84 10.24
N LEU A 112 11.25 5.75 10.32
CA LEU A 112 12.52 5.63 9.58
C LEU A 112 13.27 4.32 9.79
N PRO A 113 13.47 3.80 11.02
CA PRO A 113 14.19 2.53 11.23
C PRO A 113 13.48 1.35 10.58
N LEU A 114 12.13 1.36 10.57
CA LEU A 114 11.32 0.32 9.96
C LEU A 114 11.42 0.37 8.43
N LEU A 115 11.40 1.58 7.85
CA LEU A 115 11.64 1.77 6.42
C LEU A 115 13.04 1.34 6.02
N ALA A 116 14.07 1.75 6.75
CA ALA A 116 15.45 1.35 6.47
C ALA A 116 15.61 -0.18 6.50
N SER A 117 14.95 -0.86 7.44
CA SER A 117 14.93 -2.32 7.51
C SER A 117 14.20 -2.93 6.32
N HIS A 118 13.00 -2.42 5.98
CA HIS A 118 12.18 -2.88 4.85
C HIS A 118 12.93 -2.74 3.52
N PHE A 119 13.60 -1.61 3.31
CA PHE A 119 14.32 -1.31 2.07
C PHE A 119 15.65 -2.06 1.90
N LYS A 120 16.13 -2.83 2.89
CA LYS A 120 17.23 -3.79 2.66
C LYS A 120 16.85 -4.89 1.66
N ASN A 121 15.57 -5.29 1.62
CA ASN A 121 15.03 -6.22 0.63
C ASN A 121 13.54 -5.93 0.42
N PRO A 122 13.20 -4.91 -0.37
CA PRO A 122 11.83 -4.46 -0.52
C PRO A 122 10.96 -5.55 -1.14
N LYS A 123 9.74 -5.67 -0.61
CA LYS A 123 8.70 -6.55 -1.13
C LYS A 123 7.78 -5.76 -2.06
N ALA A 124 6.94 -6.48 -2.82
CA ALA A 124 5.93 -5.91 -3.72
C ALA A 124 4.91 -4.99 -3.02
N SER A 125 4.79 -5.03 -1.71
CA SER A 125 3.96 -4.12 -0.92
C SER A 125 4.59 -3.89 0.45
N SER A 126 4.60 -2.64 0.92
CA SER A 126 4.94 -2.29 2.30
C SER A 126 4.01 -2.95 3.32
N ASP A 127 2.76 -3.23 2.91
CA ASP A 127 1.79 -3.94 3.73
C ASP A 127 2.16 -5.41 3.98
N SER A 128 3.12 -5.96 3.26
CA SER A 128 3.64 -7.30 3.56
C SER A 128 4.55 -7.35 4.79
N ASP A 129 4.97 -6.19 5.30
CA ASP A 129 5.68 -6.00 6.56
C ASP A 129 4.68 -5.54 7.62
N ALA A 130 4.27 -6.44 8.51
CA ALA A 130 3.22 -6.17 9.49
C ALA A 130 3.59 -5.04 10.46
N VAL A 131 4.86 -4.94 10.85
CA VAL A 131 5.33 -3.91 11.78
C VAL A 131 5.30 -2.54 11.13
N LEU A 132 5.82 -2.44 9.89
CA LEU A 132 5.78 -1.21 9.11
C LEU A 132 4.34 -0.79 8.78
N ALA A 133 3.49 -1.76 8.39
CA ALA A 133 2.08 -1.49 8.08
C ALA A 133 1.32 -0.94 9.30
N LEU A 134 1.50 -1.53 10.49
CA LEU A 134 0.93 -1.02 11.75
C LEU A 134 1.42 0.39 12.08
N LYS A 135 2.73 0.61 11.92
CA LYS A 135 3.31 1.92 12.22
C LYS A 135 2.76 2.99 11.28
N LEU A 136 2.73 2.74 9.98
CA LEU A 136 2.15 3.65 9.00
C LEU A 136 0.66 3.91 9.24
N LYS A 137 -0.09 2.88 9.71
CA LYS A 137 -1.52 3.02 10.02
C LYS A 137 -1.81 4.03 11.14
N GLN A 138 -0.87 4.27 12.05
CA GLN A 138 -1.04 5.27 13.13
C GLN A 138 -1.18 6.70 12.59
N TYR A 139 -0.77 6.93 11.34
CA TYR A 139 -0.89 8.20 10.63
C TYR A 139 -2.13 8.29 9.73
N ASP A 140 -2.93 7.21 9.63
CA ASP A 140 -4.20 7.25 8.90
C ASP A 140 -5.25 8.04 9.72
N PRO A 141 -6.17 8.73 9.06
CA PRO A 141 -7.35 9.25 9.74
C PRO A 141 -8.11 8.12 10.45
N PRO A 142 -8.67 8.35 11.64
CA PRO A 142 -9.45 7.33 12.34
C PRO A 142 -10.59 6.82 11.47
N ASN A 143 -10.56 5.54 11.10
CA ASN A 143 -11.56 4.92 10.22
C ASN A 143 -12.25 3.70 10.86
N GLY A 144 -11.95 3.39 12.13
CA GLY A 144 -12.50 2.24 12.86
C GLY A 144 -12.11 0.87 12.29
N LYS A 145 -11.21 0.83 11.30
CA LYS A 145 -10.71 -0.43 10.72
C LYS A 145 -9.44 -0.89 11.44
N ILE A 146 -9.28 -2.19 11.56
CA ILE A 146 -8.07 -2.88 12.04
C ILE A 146 -7.62 -3.89 10.99
N PHE A 147 -6.38 -4.34 11.07
CA PHE A 147 -5.91 -5.42 10.20
C PHE A 147 -6.45 -6.79 10.66
N ILE A 148 -6.63 -7.71 9.71
CA ILE A 148 -7.11 -9.08 10.04
C ILE A 148 -6.20 -9.76 11.07
N PHE A 149 -4.88 -9.57 11.03
CA PHE A 149 -4.00 -10.20 12.03
C PHE A 149 -4.27 -9.72 13.46
N GLU A 150 -4.83 -8.50 13.65
CA GLU A 150 -5.22 -7.95 14.95
C GLU A 150 -6.57 -8.49 15.45
N VAL A 151 -7.42 -8.99 14.56
CA VAL A 151 -8.72 -9.58 14.92
C VAL A 151 -8.49 -10.87 15.73
N PRO A 152 -9.08 -11.07 16.93
CA PRO A 152 -8.95 -12.35 17.65
C PRO A 152 -9.57 -13.51 16.86
N ILE A 153 -8.98 -14.72 16.98
CA ILE A 153 -9.54 -15.93 16.38
C ILE A 153 -10.93 -16.18 16.97
N GLY A 154 -11.88 -16.59 16.13
CA GLY A 154 -13.28 -16.81 16.49
C GLY A 154 -14.13 -15.52 16.51
N SER A 155 -13.52 -14.33 16.46
CA SER A 155 -14.26 -13.07 16.38
C SER A 155 -14.83 -12.83 15.00
N THR A 156 -15.92 -12.07 14.96
CA THR A 156 -16.57 -11.65 13.71
C THR A 156 -16.00 -10.33 13.22
N PHE A 157 -15.71 -10.28 11.93
CA PHE A 157 -15.33 -9.06 11.24
C PHE A 157 -16.18 -8.81 9.99
N ARG A 158 -16.26 -7.55 9.61
CA ARG A 158 -17.01 -7.10 8.43
C ARG A 158 -16.08 -6.53 7.38
N LEU A 159 -16.25 -6.97 6.14
CA LEU A 159 -15.58 -6.37 4.98
C LEU A 159 -16.30 -5.10 4.52
N HIS A 160 -15.63 -4.33 3.65
CA HIS A 160 -16.17 -3.11 3.03
C HIS A 160 -17.49 -3.33 2.27
N ASN A 161 -17.71 -4.53 1.71
CA ASN A 161 -18.94 -4.91 1.01
C ASN A 161 -20.07 -5.37 1.96
N GLY A 162 -19.91 -5.19 3.27
CA GLY A 162 -20.91 -5.55 4.28
C GLY A 162 -20.91 -7.01 4.70
N LYS A 163 -20.21 -7.91 4.01
CA LYS A 163 -20.16 -9.34 4.35
C LYS A 163 -19.46 -9.58 5.69
N LEU A 164 -20.03 -10.50 6.46
CA LEU A 164 -19.56 -10.89 7.79
C LEU A 164 -18.83 -12.23 7.73
N PHE A 165 -17.69 -12.28 8.42
CA PHE A 165 -16.86 -13.47 8.50
C PHE A 165 -16.45 -13.74 9.94
N GLN A 166 -16.39 -15.02 10.32
CA GLN A 166 -15.74 -15.45 11.54
C GLN A 166 -14.27 -15.76 11.25
N LYS A 167 -13.34 -15.14 11.99
CA LYS A 167 -11.90 -15.37 11.82
C LYS A 167 -11.51 -16.77 12.28
N GLY A 168 -10.84 -17.50 11.39
CA GLY A 168 -10.21 -18.79 11.62
C GLY A 168 -8.70 -18.70 11.88
N PRO A 169 -8.02 -19.84 11.91
CA PRO A 169 -6.58 -19.93 12.14
C PRO A 169 -5.77 -19.36 10.95
N LYS A 170 -4.48 -19.16 11.21
CA LYS A 170 -3.52 -18.77 10.18
C LYS A 170 -3.08 -20.00 9.37
N ARG A 171 -3.20 -19.93 8.05
CA ARG A 171 -2.60 -20.88 7.10
C ARG A 171 -1.40 -20.24 6.42
N ARG A 172 -0.22 -20.78 6.67
CA ARG A 172 1.06 -20.28 6.12
C ARG A 172 1.20 -18.75 6.19
N THR A 173 0.68 -18.02 5.20
CA THR A 173 0.79 -16.55 5.09
C THR A 173 -0.54 -15.82 5.19
N ARG A 174 -1.67 -16.52 5.29
CA ARG A 174 -3.03 -15.94 5.27
C ARG A 174 -3.87 -16.41 6.44
N PHE A 175 -4.92 -15.70 6.79
CA PHE A 175 -5.91 -16.13 7.78
C PHE A 175 -7.15 -16.68 7.11
N GLU A 176 -7.72 -17.72 7.69
CA GLU A 176 -9.04 -18.23 7.31
C GLU A 176 -10.14 -17.27 7.78
N GLY A 177 -11.25 -17.25 7.05
CA GLY A 177 -12.48 -16.61 7.47
C GLY A 177 -13.67 -17.33 6.87
N THR A 178 -14.59 -17.77 7.73
CA THR A 178 -15.83 -18.41 7.31
C THR A 178 -16.91 -17.33 7.13
N GLU A 179 -17.48 -17.21 5.94
CA GLU A 179 -18.60 -16.29 5.67
C GLU A 179 -19.84 -16.74 6.45
N LEU A 180 -20.39 -15.87 7.29
CA LEU A 180 -21.50 -16.26 8.18
C LEU A 180 -22.79 -16.57 7.42
N ALA A 181 -23.02 -15.92 6.29
CA ALA A 181 -24.24 -16.13 5.49
C ALA A 181 -24.26 -17.45 4.71
N THR A 182 -23.10 -17.95 4.27
CA THR A 182 -23.00 -19.10 3.36
C THR A 182 -22.25 -20.29 3.92
N GLY A 183 -21.52 -20.11 5.01
CA GLY A 183 -20.60 -21.12 5.57
C GLY A 183 -19.34 -21.34 4.74
N ARG A 184 -19.13 -20.63 3.63
CA ARG A 184 -17.98 -20.80 2.76
C ARG A 184 -16.70 -20.29 3.42
N LEU A 185 -15.61 -21.06 3.21
CA LEU A 185 -14.28 -20.71 3.71
C LEU A 185 -13.54 -19.83 2.69
N TYR A 186 -12.95 -18.75 3.18
CA TYR A 186 -12.11 -17.83 2.45
C TYR A 186 -10.75 -17.67 3.12
N VAL A 187 -9.77 -17.15 2.40
CA VAL A 187 -8.45 -16.81 2.94
C VAL A 187 -8.12 -15.34 2.70
N PHE A 188 -7.66 -14.66 3.73
CA PHE A 188 -7.45 -13.22 3.77
C PHE A 188 -5.97 -12.88 3.99
N ASN A 189 -5.52 -11.80 3.32
CA ASN A 189 -4.22 -11.23 3.61
C ASN A 189 -4.21 -10.74 5.07
N PRO A 190 -3.15 -11.00 5.86
CA PRO A 190 -3.02 -10.49 7.22
C PRO A 190 -3.28 -9.00 7.36
N ASN A 191 -2.84 -8.21 6.41
CA ASN A 191 -2.93 -6.75 6.41
C ASN A 191 -4.16 -6.22 5.65
N ALA A 192 -5.15 -7.06 5.35
CA ALA A 192 -6.45 -6.56 4.88
C ALA A 192 -7.17 -5.83 6.02
N GLU A 193 -7.66 -4.62 5.73
CA GLU A 193 -8.39 -3.80 6.68
C GLU A 193 -9.86 -4.22 6.78
N VAL A 194 -10.31 -4.38 8.01
CA VAL A 194 -11.67 -4.85 8.33
C VAL A 194 -12.22 -4.11 9.55
N VAL A 195 -13.54 -4.14 9.71
CA VAL A 195 -14.19 -3.62 10.91
C VAL A 195 -14.48 -4.79 11.87
N LEU A 196 -13.93 -4.73 13.08
CA LEU A 196 -14.25 -5.71 14.12
C LEU A 196 -15.71 -5.50 14.59
N VAL A 197 -16.51 -6.56 14.52
CA VAL A 197 -17.90 -6.54 15.01
C VAL A 197 -17.91 -6.97 16.47
N LYS A 198 -18.20 -6.01 17.36
CA LYS A 198 -18.36 -6.28 18.81
C LYS A 198 -19.79 -6.78 19.05
N GLY A 199 -19.95 -7.89 19.77
CA GLY A 199 -21.21 -8.24 20.40
C GLY A 199 -22.17 -9.17 19.65
N LEU A 200 -21.75 -9.86 18.57
CA LEU A 200 -22.51 -11.04 18.13
C LEU A 200 -22.25 -12.20 19.10
N LYS A 201 -23.04 -12.30 20.21
CA LYS A 201 -23.12 -13.55 20.96
C LYS A 201 -23.61 -14.63 19.98
N LYS A 202 -22.99 -15.83 20.01
CA LYS A 202 -23.54 -17.01 19.34
C LYS A 202 -25.00 -17.18 19.75
N ILE A 203 -25.91 -17.15 18.78
CA ILE A 203 -27.26 -17.66 18.94
C ILE A 203 -27.17 -19.18 18.88
#